data_401fee5c27fca4162ae0fb86b6292cd3
#
_entry.id   401fee5c27fca4162ae0fb86b6292cd3
#
_cell.length_a   1.000
_cell.length_b   1.000
_cell.length_c   1.000
_cell.angle_alpha   90.00
_cell.angle_beta   90.00
_cell.angle_gamma   90.00
#
_symmetry.space_group_name_H-M   'P 1'
#
loop_
_entity.id
_entity.type
_entity.pdbx_description
1 polymer ?
#
loop_
_entity_poly.entity_id
_entity_poly.type
_entity_poly.pdbx_seq_one_letter_code
_entity_poly.pdbx_strand_id
1 'polypeptide(L)'
;DRTYHILDPRKLDTPIVKQNIDTSSGILMPFYDNDTSLLFMAGKGDGNIRYYEIEDSSPYIHYVSDYKSSTPQLGMCMRPKTACDVGSCEVVSMVKACKTVLEPIHFCVPRKSELFQDDIFPDTPGPDPSMTAAEWLGGANKPAIKVSLAGGFVPKAKPEFKPVAVKEVKEEKPKTEVEWKTE
;
A
#
# COMPACT_ATOMS: atom_id res chain seq x y z
N ASP A 1 20.22 -11.16 -1.10
CA ASP A 1 19.23 -10.63 -2.05
C ASP A 1 17.83 -11.06 -1.66
N ARG A 2 16.86 -10.13 -1.75
CA ARG A 2 15.44 -10.44 -1.53
C ARG A 2 14.78 -10.65 -2.89
N THR A 3 14.14 -11.80 -3.03
CA THR A 3 13.47 -12.20 -4.29
C THR A 3 12.03 -12.56 -4.01
N TYR A 4 11.16 -12.41 -5.01
CA TYR A 4 9.85 -13.02 -5.00
C TYR A 4 9.68 -13.97 -6.18
N HIS A 5 8.82 -14.95 -5.98
CA HIS A 5 8.43 -15.90 -7.01
C HIS A 5 6.91 -15.97 -7.09
N ILE A 6 6.38 -15.96 -8.32
CA ILE A 6 4.99 -16.31 -8.59
C ILE A 6 4.98 -17.74 -9.08
N LEU A 7 4.13 -18.56 -8.49
CA LEU A 7 4.05 -20.00 -8.73
C LEU A 7 2.63 -20.38 -9.13
N ASP A 8 2.47 -21.29 -10.05
CA ASP A 8 1.22 -22.01 -10.26
C ASP A 8 1.12 -23.11 -9.17
N PRO A 9 0.06 -23.13 -8.33
CA PRO A 9 -0.09 -24.13 -7.28
C PRO A 9 -0.16 -25.57 -7.79
N ARG A 10 -0.45 -25.77 -9.07
CA ARG A 10 -0.46 -27.08 -9.73
C ARG A 10 0.93 -27.52 -10.22
N LYS A 11 1.91 -26.57 -10.26
CA LYS A 11 3.26 -26.81 -10.77
C LYS A 11 4.27 -25.95 -10.00
N LEU A 12 4.62 -26.39 -8.81
CA LEU A 12 5.46 -25.63 -7.87
C LEU A 12 6.96 -25.69 -8.21
N ASP A 13 7.40 -26.65 -9.03
CA ASP A 13 8.82 -26.86 -9.34
C ASP A 13 9.44 -25.73 -10.18
N THR A 14 8.61 -25.01 -10.94
CA THR A 14 9.09 -23.96 -11.84
C THR A 14 8.28 -22.68 -11.62
N PRO A 15 8.89 -21.60 -11.10
CA PRO A 15 8.20 -20.33 -10.98
C PRO A 15 7.81 -19.74 -12.33
N ILE A 16 6.61 -19.17 -12.42
CA ILE A 16 6.14 -18.39 -13.57
C ILE A 16 6.94 -17.10 -13.67
N VAL A 17 7.14 -16.44 -12.51
CA VAL A 17 7.96 -15.23 -12.38
C VAL A 17 8.95 -15.40 -11.24
N LYS A 18 10.19 -15.01 -11.49
CA LYS A 18 11.24 -14.90 -10.49
C LYS A 18 11.93 -13.56 -10.65
N GLN A 19 11.87 -12.72 -9.63
CA GLN A 19 12.48 -11.40 -9.70
C GLN A 19 13.20 -11.02 -8.41
N ASN A 20 14.34 -10.36 -8.55
CA ASN A 20 15.07 -9.75 -7.45
C ASN A 20 14.44 -8.38 -7.14
N ILE A 21 14.18 -8.10 -5.87
CA ILE A 21 13.67 -6.82 -5.37
C ILE A 21 14.85 -5.89 -5.07
N ASP A 22 15.80 -6.38 -4.28
CA ASP A 22 17.01 -5.64 -3.87
C ASP A 22 18.03 -6.56 -3.18
N THR A 23 19.12 -5.97 -2.71
CA THR A 23 20.23 -6.66 -2.05
C THR A 23 20.19 -6.59 -0.51
N SER A 24 19.12 -6.08 0.08
CA SER A 24 18.96 -6.01 1.53
C SER A 24 18.88 -7.41 2.16
N SER A 25 19.23 -7.52 3.43
CA SER A 25 19.13 -8.76 4.22
C SER A 25 17.91 -8.81 5.14
N GLY A 26 17.15 -7.70 5.25
CA GLY A 26 15.96 -7.64 6.10
C GLY A 26 14.84 -8.55 5.60
N ILE A 27 14.08 -9.14 6.52
CA ILE A 27 12.93 -9.98 6.19
C ILE A 27 11.85 -9.13 5.50
N LEU A 28 11.28 -9.65 4.41
CA LEU A 28 10.10 -9.07 3.78
C LEU A 28 8.84 -9.53 4.50
N MET A 29 7.93 -8.59 4.73
CA MET A 29 6.59 -8.81 5.24
C MET A 29 5.61 -8.55 4.09
N PRO A 30 5.07 -9.61 3.45
CA PRO A 30 4.10 -9.47 2.37
C PRO A 30 2.69 -9.29 2.93
N PHE A 31 1.89 -8.43 2.27
CA PHE A 31 0.46 -8.25 2.53
C PHE A 31 -0.27 -8.20 1.20
N TYR A 32 -1.33 -8.97 1.07
CA TYR A 32 -2.10 -9.03 -0.17
C TYR A 32 -3.54 -8.60 0.06
N ASP A 33 -4.01 -7.65 -0.75
CA ASP A 33 -5.40 -7.23 -0.80
C ASP A 33 -6.12 -7.92 -1.96
N ASN A 34 -7.00 -8.87 -1.64
CA ASN A 34 -7.75 -9.63 -2.63
C ASN A 34 -8.73 -8.78 -3.46
N ASP A 35 -9.22 -7.68 -2.89
CA ASP A 35 -10.26 -6.86 -3.52
C ASP A 35 -9.70 -5.98 -4.64
N THR A 36 -8.43 -5.60 -4.53
CA THR A 36 -7.73 -4.77 -5.53
C THR A 36 -6.55 -5.48 -6.20
N SER A 37 -6.30 -6.76 -5.85
CA SER A 37 -5.16 -7.55 -6.33
C SER A 37 -3.79 -6.90 -6.06
N LEU A 38 -3.68 -6.08 -5.01
CA LEU A 38 -2.45 -5.40 -4.65
C LEU A 38 -1.61 -6.20 -3.66
N LEU A 39 -0.35 -6.41 -3.99
CA LEU A 39 0.67 -7.02 -3.14
C LEU A 39 1.60 -5.94 -2.59
N PHE A 40 1.62 -5.77 -1.28
CA PHE A 40 2.52 -4.86 -0.57
C PHE A 40 3.69 -5.64 0.02
N MET A 41 4.90 -5.16 -0.19
CA MET A 41 6.12 -5.76 0.34
C MET A 41 6.88 -4.73 1.19
N ALA A 42 6.86 -4.94 2.50
CA ALA A 42 7.54 -4.11 3.49
C ALA A 42 8.74 -4.86 4.06
N GLY A 43 9.93 -4.29 3.98
CA GLY A 43 11.12 -4.88 4.61
C GLY A 43 11.23 -4.46 6.08
N LYS A 44 11.49 -5.41 6.97
CA LYS A 44 11.80 -5.11 8.38
C LYS A 44 13.11 -4.33 8.45
N GLY A 45 13.07 -3.15 9.04
CA GLY A 45 14.20 -2.22 9.09
C GLY A 45 14.27 -1.24 7.93
N ASP A 46 13.43 -1.38 6.90
CA ASP A 46 13.35 -0.46 5.79
C ASP A 46 12.41 0.72 6.11
N GLY A 47 12.59 1.85 5.40
CA GLY A 47 11.67 2.99 5.43
C GLY A 47 10.66 2.99 4.28
N ASN A 48 10.68 2.00 3.40
CA ASN A 48 9.83 1.94 2.22
C ASN A 48 8.91 0.71 2.22
N ILE A 49 7.82 0.80 1.46
CA ILE A 49 6.89 -0.28 1.18
C ILE A 49 6.66 -0.23 -0.33
N ARG A 50 7.07 -1.27 -1.05
CA ARG A 50 6.79 -1.41 -2.48
C ARG A 50 5.47 -2.10 -2.67
N TYR A 51 4.70 -1.68 -3.66
CA TYR A 51 3.46 -2.37 -3.98
C TYR A 51 3.31 -2.61 -5.47
N TYR A 52 2.66 -3.74 -5.75
CA TYR A 52 2.55 -4.35 -7.07
C TYR A 52 1.12 -4.76 -7.30
N GLU A 53 0.68 -4.76 -8.52
CA GLU A 53 -0.57 -5.35 -8.97
C GLU A 53 -0.32 -6.75 -9.48
N ILE A 54 -1.15 -7.71 -9.07
CA ILE A 54 -1.08 -9.11 -9.51
C ILE A 54 -2.20 -9.34 -10.53
N GLU A 55 -1.84 -9.90 -11.68
CA GLU A 55 -2.77 -10.24 -12.76
C GLU A 55 -2.68 -11.72 -13.13
N ASP A 56 -3.76 -12.25 -13.71
CA ASP A 56 -3.83 -13.65 -14.17
C ASP A 56 -3.15 -13.89 -15.51
N SER A 57 -2.72 -12.82 -16.20
CA SER A 57 -2.06 -12.87 -17.51
C SER A 57 -0.62 -12.34 -17.44
N SER A 58 0.22 -12.73 -18.40
CA SER A 58 1.61 -12.25 -18.50
C SER A 58 1.62 -10.71 -18.62
N PRO A 59 2.49 -10.03 -17.86
CA PRO A 59 3.63 -10.50 -17.05
C PRO A 59 3.30 -10.91 -15.62
N TYR A 60 2.04 -11.06 -15.22
CA TYR A 60 1.52 -11.53 -13.93
C TYR A 60 1.74 -10.61 -12.74
N ILE A 61 2.68 -9.69 -12.77
CA ILE A 61 2.96 -8.73 -11.70
C ILE A 61 3.49 -7.42 -12.28
N HIS A 62 2.90 -6.32 -11.86
CA HIS A 62 3.28 -4.96 -12.26
C HIS A 62 3.70 -4.14 -11.05
N TYR A 63 4.84 -3.49 -11.12
CA TYR A 63 5.22 -2.50 -10.13
C TYR A 63 4.33 -1.28 -10.27
N VAL A 64 3.63 -0.91 -9.19
CA VAL A 64 2.75 0.27 -9.16
C VAL A 64 3.50 1.48 -8.63
N SER A 65 4.00 1.40 -7.38
CA SER A 65 4.72 2.50 -6.75
C SER A 65 5.38 2.04 -5.44
N ASP A 66 5.93 3.00 -4.69
CA ASP A 66 6.45 2.78 -3.35
C ASP A 66 6.04 3.92 -2.40
N TYR A 67 5.73 3.55 -1.16
CA TYR A 67 5.64 4.47 -0.03
C TYR A 67 7.03 4.65 0.57
N LYS A 68 7.41 5.88 0.91
CA LYS A 68 8.72 6.21 1.51
C LYS A 68 8.55 6.97 2.82
N SER A 69 9.33 6.57 3.83
CA SER A 69 9.41 7.23 5.12
C SER A 69 10.85 7.23 5.61
N SER A 70 11.24 8.25 6.35
CA SER A 70 12.54 8.31 7.01
C SER A 70 12.64 7.42 8.25
N THR A 71 11.49 6.94 8.75
CA THR A 71 11.41 6.10 9.96
C THR A 71 11.33 4.63 9.55
N PRO A 72 12.28 3.78 9.97
CA PRO A 72 12.24 2.36 9.66
C PRO A 72 11.07 1.64 10.34
N GLN A 73 10.44 0.68 9.64
CA GLN A 73 9.45 -0.22 10.22
C GLN A 73 10.11 -1.40 10.95
N LEU A 74 9.70 -1.65 12.18
CA LEU A 74 10.07 -2.84 12.96
C LEU A 74 9.08 -3.99 12.75
N GLY A 75 7.84 -3.65 12.42
CA GLY A 75 6.75 -4.56 12.10
C GLY A 75 5.62 -3.81 11.42
N MET A 76 4.72 -4.55 10.82
CA MET A 76 3.53 -4.00 10.16
C MET A 76 2.35 -4.95 10.30
N CYS A 77 1.16 -4.40 10.20
CA CYS A 77 -0.06 -5.17 9.97
C CYS A 77 -0.98 -4.43 9.00
N MET A 78 -1.73 -5.20 8.22
CA MET A 78 -2.82 -4.69 7.39
C MET A 78 -4.12 -4.80 8.17
N ARG A 79 -4.92 -3.72 8.15
CA ARG A 79 -6.25 -3.70 8.77
C ARG A 79 -7.26 -4.36 7.84
N PRO A 80 -8.36 -4.91 8.37
CA PRO A 80 -9.42 -5.45 7.53
C PRO A 80 -10.02 -4.34 6.64
N LYS A 81 -10.50 -4.71 5.45
CA LYS A 81 -11.08 -3.79 4.46
C LYS A 81 -12.23 -2.95 5.04
N THR A 82 -13.02 -3.53 5.94
CA THR A 82 -14.12 -2.82 6.65
C THR A 82 -13.66 -1.66 7.53
N ALA A 83 -12.35 -1.55 7.81
CA ALA A 83 -11.76 -0.45 8.57
C ALA A 83 -11.20 0.67 7.68
N CYS A 84 -11.28 0.51 6.35
CA CYS A 84 -10.84 1.53 5.40
C CYS A 84 -11.87 2.65 5.27
N ASP A 85 -11.39 3.86 4.99
CA ASP A 85 -12.23 5.01 4.72
C ASP A 85 -12.64 5.05 3.23
N VAL A 86 -13.77 4.46 2.93
CA VAL A 86 -14.30 4.39 1.56
C VAL A 86 -14.62 5.78 0.97
N GLY A 87 -14.90 6.77 1.82
CA GLY A 87 -15.17 8.16 1.39
C GLY A 87 -13.93 8.88 0.86
N SER A 88 -12.73 8.46 1.26
CA SER A 88 -11.46 8.95 0.73
C SER A 88 -10.82 8.01 -0.30
N CYS A 89 -11.56 7.00 -0.76
CA CYS A 89 -11.06 5.94 -1.63
C CYS A 89 -9.82 5.23 -1.05
N GLU A 90 -9.80 5.02 0.27
CA GLU A 90 -8.76 4.25 0.94
C GLU A 90 -8.97 2.76 0.67
N VAL A 91 -8.14 2.16 -0.17
CA VAL A 91 -8.23 0.75 -0.55
C VAL A 91 -7.50 -0.16 0.43
N VAL A 92 -6.42 0.32 1.06
CA VAL A 92 -5.67 -0.43 2.06
C VAL A 92 -5.27 0.50 3.21
N SER A 93 -5.50 0.02 4.44
CA SER A 93 -5.08 0.65 5.69
C SER A 93 -4.08 -0.24 6.40
N MET A 94 -2.94 0.30 6.77
CA MET A 94 -1.89 -0.42 7.49
C MET A 94 -1.49 0.32 8.77
N VAL A 95 -0.94 -0.43 9.73
CA VAL A 95 -0.28 0.14 10.91
C VAL A 95 1.17 -0.30 10.89
N LYS A 96 2.05 0.68 10.90
CA LYS A 96 3.49 0.53 10.93
C LYS A 96 3.99 0.71 12.35
N ALA A 97 4.68 -0.31 12.87
CA ALA A 97 5.33 -0.22 14.17
C ALA A 97 6.74 0.36 14.00
N CYS A 98 6.96 1.53 14.58
CA CYS A 98 8.26 2.18 14.68
C CYS A 98 8.84 1.99 16.09
N LYS A 99 10.03 2.53 16.35
CA LYS A 99 10.71 2.35 17.64
C LYS A 99 9.90 2.85 18.84
N THR A 100 9.18 3.96 18.68
CA THR A 100 8.47 4.66 19.77
C THR A 100 7.00 4.90 19.50
N VAL A 101 6.53 4.72 18.25
CA VAL A 101 5.17 5.05 17.84
C VAL A 101 4.61 3.99 16.90
N LEU A 102 3.28 3.93 16.83
CA LEU A 102 2.53 3.23 15.79
C LEU A 102 2.02 4.28 14.80
N GLU A 103 2.40 4.14 13.53
CA GLU A 103 2.02 5.06 12.46
C GLU A 103 0.96 4.41 11.57
N PRO A 104 -0.25 4.99 11.46
CA PRO A 104 -1.21 4.55 10.45
C PRO A 104 -0.74 5.00 9.05
N ILE A 105 -0.88 4.12 8.06
CA ILE A 105 -0.58 4.40 6.66
C ILE A 105 -1.83 4.10 5.85
N HIS A 106 -2.23 5.04 5.00
CA HIS A 106 -3.42 4.98 4.19
C HIS A 106 -3.05 4.97 2.71
N PHE A 107 -3.46 3.93 1.99
CA PHE A 107 -3.28 3.84 0.55
C PHE A 107 -4.61 4.19 -0.12
N CYS A 108 -4.65 5.35 -0.75
CA CYS A 108 -5.84 5.89 -1.38
C CYS A 108 -5.68 5.95 -2.90
N VAL A 109 -6.72 5.57 -3.63
CA VAL A 109 -6.77 5.74 -5.08
C VAL A 109 -7.24 7.14 -5.41
N PRO A 110 -6.49 7.92 -6.21
CA PRO A 110 -6.93 9.24 -6.62
C PRO A 110 -8.12 9.14 -7.57
N ARG A 111 -9.31 9.50 -7.10
CA ARG A 111 -10.54 9.54 -7.89
C ARG A 111 -11.11 10.96 -7.91
N LYS A 112 -11.70 11.33 -9.05
CA LYS A 112 -12.38 12.63 -9.21
C LYS A 112 -13.85 12.58 -8.77
N SER A 113 -14.46 11.39 -8.83
CA SER A 113 -15.85 11.18 -8.43
C SER A 113 -16.03 11.32 -6.93
N GLU A 114 -17.17 11.86 -6.51
CA GLU A 114 -17.62 11.94 -5.12
C GLU A 114 -18.63 10.84 -4.77
N LEU A 115 -18.92 9.96 -5.73
CA LEU A 115 -19.78 8.81 -5.53
C LEU A 115 -19.00 7.62 -5.02
N PHE A 116 -19.70 6.66 -4.41
CA PHE A 116 -19.12 5.38 -4.03
C PHE A 116 -18.53 4.67 -5.26
N GLN A 117 -17.34 4.10 -5.11
CA GLN A 117 -16.57 3.48 -6.19
C GLN A 117 -16.64 1.95 -6.04
N ASP A 118 -17.63 1.31 -6.62
CA ASP A 118 -17.85 -0.13 -6.55
C ASP A 118 -16.76 -0.96 -7.25
N ASP A 119 -16.06 -0.37 -8.22
CA ASP A 119 -14.94 -0.99 -8.93
C ASP A 119 -13.70 -1.25 -8.05
N ILE A 120 -13.47 -0.45 -7.01
CA ILE A 120 -12.37 -0.62 -6.05
C ILE A 120 -12.84 -1.10 -4.68
N PHE A 121 -14.16 -1.14 -4.45
CA PHE A 121 -14.78 -1.62 -3.22
C PHE A 121 -15.86 -2.67 -3.50
N PRO A 122 -15.45 -3.85 -4.02
CA PRO A 122 -16.37 -4.97 -4.15
C PRO A 122 -16.82 -5.45 -2.75
N ASP A 123 -17.83 -6.31 -2.71
CA ASP A 123 -18.21 -6.97 -1.47
C ASP A 123 -17.02 -7.73 -0.87
N THR A 124 -16.71 -7.43 0.40
CA THR A 124 -15.51 -7.91 1.10
C THR A 124 -15.90 -8.83 2.27
N PRO A 125 -14.99 -9.71 2.75
CA PRO A 125 -15.26 -10.53 3.92
C PRO A 125 -15.64 -9.68 5.14
N GLY A 126 -16.82 -10.01 5.71
CA GLY A 126 -17.36 -9.39 6.91
C GLY A 126 -16.80 -9.98 8.20
N PRO A 127 -17.23 -9.46 9.37
CA PRO A 127 -16.80 -9.95 10.67
C PRO A 127 -17.43 -11.28 11.09
N ASP A 128 -18.53 -11.67 10.45
CA ASP A 128 -19.28 -12.86 10.84
C ASP A 128 -18.65 -14.13 10.27
N PRO A 129 -18.43 -15.17 11.10
CA PRO A 129 -17.86 -16.41 10.62
C PRO A 129 -18.86 -17.18 9.75
N SER A 130 -18.41 -17.73 8.62
CA SER A 130 -19.23 -18.53 7.71
C SER A 130 -19.50 -19.94 8.23
N MET A 131 -18.75 -20.41 9.23
CA MET A 131 -18.90 -21.72 9.86
C MET A 131 -18.31 -21.72 11.27
N THR A 132 -18.71 -22.68 12.06
CA THR A 132 -18.13 -22.90 13.39
C THR A 132 -16.78 -23.61 13.31
N ALA A 133 -15.99 -23.55 14.39
CA ALA A 133 -14.73 -24.26 14.48
C ALA A 133 -14.91 -25.79 14.35
N ALA A 134 -15.99 -26.34 14.90
CA ALA A 134 -16.31 -27.78 14.80
C ALA A 134 -16.62 -28.23 13.36
N GLU A 135 -17.36 -27.40 12.60
CA GLU A 135 -17.62 -27.67 11.18
C GLU A 135 -16.31 -27.64 10.37
N TRP A 136 -15.44 -26.64 10.61
CA TRP A 136 -14.16 -26.53 9.92
C TRP A 136 -13.23 -27.72 10.23
N LEU A 137 -13.12 -28.12 11.50
CA LEU A 137 -12.36 -29.29 11.90
C LEU A 137 -12.94 -30.59 11.33
N GLY A 138 -14.26 -30.63 11.10
CA GLY A 138 -14.94 -31.71 10.41
C GLY A 138 -14.75 -31.76 8.89
N GLY A 139 -13.96 -30.84 8.33
CA GLY A 139 -13.63 -30.78 6.90
C GLY A 139 -14.56 -29.89 6.06
N ALA A 140 -15.48 -29.13 6.69
CA ALA A 140 -16.31 -28.17 5.95
C ALA A 140 -15.43 -26.99 5.44
N ASN A 141 -15.72 -26.53 4.22
CA ASN A 141 -15.07 -25.37 3.62
C ASN A 141 -16.13 -24.47 2.97
N LYS A 142 -16.57 -23.46 3.71
CA LYS A 142 -17.57 -22.48 3.23
C LYS A 142 -16.85 -21.16 2.92
N PRO A 143 -17.23 -20.45 1.84
CA PRO A 143 -16.68 -19.11 1.55
C PRO A 143 -17.06 -18.14 2.66
N ALA A 144 -16.27 -17.07 2.82
CA ALA A 144 -16.55 -16.01 3.77
C ALA A 144 -17.89 -15.32 3.46
N ILE A 145 -18.60 -14.91 4.52
CA ILE A 145 -19.78 -14.05 4.39
C ILE A 145 -19.31 -12.67 3.99
N LYS A 146 -19.73 -12.21 2.81
CA LYS A 146 -19.34 -10.90 2.28
C LYS A 146 -20.34 -9.84 2.68
N VAL A 147 -19.82 -8.63 2.88
CA VAL A 147 -20.58 -7.40 3.21
C VAL A 147 -20.23 -6.29 2.23
N SER A 148 -21.21 -5.48 1.89
CA SER A 148 -21.00 -4.28 1.08
C SER A 148 -20.46 -3.15 1.94
N LEU A 149 -19.48 -2.42 1.42
CA LEU A 149 -18.93 -1.23 2.06
C LEU A 149 -19.73 0.05 1.73
N ALA A 150 -20.69 -0.03 0.81
CA ALA A 150 -21.49 1.13 0.40
C ALA A 150 -22.30 1.73 1.56
N GLY A 151 -22.75 0.92 2.53
CA GLY A 151 -23.48 1.39 3.71
C GLY A 151 -22.67 2.27 4.68
N GLY A 152 -21.33 2.20 4.62
CA GLY A 152 -20.42 3.03 5.39
C GLY A 152 -19.87 4.24 4.63
N PHE A 153 -20.31 4.44 3.38
CA PHE A 153 -19.82 5.53 2.56
C PHE A 153 -20.39 6.88 3.01
N VAL A 154 -19.49 7.79 3.38
CA VAL A 154 -19.81 9.19 3.65
C VAL A 154 -18.97 10.03 2.71
N PRO A 155 -19.57 10.79 1.77
CA PRO A 155 -18.83 11.67 0.86
C PRO A 155 -18.00 12.66 1.65
N LYS A 156 -16.70 12.73 1.40
CA LYS A 156 -15.83 13.77 1.99
C LYS A 156 -15.64 14.89 0.99
N ALA A 157 -15.86 16.12 1.45
CA ALA A 157 -15.50 17.31 0.68
C ALA A 157 -13.99 17.27 0.38
N LYS A 158 -13.62 17.40 -0.88
CA LYS A 158 -12.21 17.51 -1.27
C LYS A 158 -11.62 18.77 -0.67
N PRO A 159 -10.42 18.73 -0.06
CA PRO A 159 -9.74 19.94 0.35
C PRO A 159 -9.54 20.82 -0.90
N GLU A 160 -10.04 22.07 -0.83
CA GLU A 160 -9.77 23.05 -1.89
C GLU A 160 -8.25 23.20 -2.03
N PHE A 161 -7.74 22.91 -3.21
CA PHE A 161 -6.35 23.18 -3.53
C PHE A 161 -6.16 24.70 -3.59
N LYS A 162 -5.65 25.26 -2.49
CA LYS A 162 -5.20 26.66 -2.50
C LYS A 162 -3.77 26.66 -3.01
N PRO A 163 -3.52 27.16 -4.23
CA PRO A 163 -2.15 27.27 -4.73
C PRO A 163 -1.34 28.13 -3.75
N VAL A 164 -0.28 27.56 -3.21
CA VAL A 164 0.68 28.32 -2.40
C VAL A 164 1.32 29.32 -3.35
N ALA A 165 1.11 30.62 -3.10
CA ALA A 165 1.77 31.66 -3.86
C ALA A 165 3.29 31.45 -3.72
N VAL A 166 3.93 31.13 -4.83
CA VAL A 166 5.39 31.04 -4.91
C VAL A 166 5.92 32.42 -4.63
N LYS A 167 6.53 32.64 -3.46
CA LYS A 167 7.28 33.87 -3.20
C LYS A 167 8.43 33.91 -4.19
N GLU A 168 8.41 34.89 -5.08
CA GLU A 168 9.56 35.16 -5.94
C GLU A 168 10.82 35.30 -5.04
N VAL A 169 11.75 34.39 -5.23
CA VAL A 169 13.08 34.51 -4.64
C VAL A 169 13.76 35.64 -5.43
N LYS A 170 13.89 36.80 -4.83
CA LYS A 170 14.71 37.88 -5.40
C LYS A 170 16.12 37.34 -5.47
N GLU A 171 16.64 37.17 -6.68
CA GLU A 171 18.05 36.89 -6.90
C GLU A 171 18.90 38.05 -6.34
N GLU A 172 19.58 37.79 -5.24
CA GLU A 172 20.66 38.67 -4.80
C GLU A 172 21.82 38.52 -5.79
N LYS A 173 22.11 39.60 -6.51
CA LYS A 173 23.28 39.67 -7.39
C LYS A 173 24.56 39.43 -6.57
N PRO A 174 25.46 38.56 -7.04
CA PRO A 174 26.73 38.34 -6.34
C PRO A 174 27.55 39.63 -6.30
N LYS A 175 27.99 40.05 -5.12
CA LYS A 175 28.94 41.11 -4.95
C LYS A 175 30.30 40.61 -5.45
N THR A 176 30.64 40.97 -6.67
CA THR A 176 31.99 40.85 -7.19
C THR A 176 32.75 42.13 -6.80
N GLU A 177 33.84 41.94 -6.09
CA GLU A 177 35.16 42.56 -6.38
C GLU A 177 36.11 42.32 -5.19
N VAL A 178 36.98 41.35 -5.37
CA VAL A 178 38.17 41.23 -4.52
C VAL A 178 39.31 41.81 -5.34
N GLU A 179 39.71 43.05 -5.03
CA GLU A 179 40.96 43.62 -5.53
C GLU A 179 42.16 42.88 -4.93
N TRP A 180 42.92 42.22 -5.79
CA TRP A 180 44.25 41.71 -5.43
C TRP A 180 45.26 42.86 -5.47
N LYS A 181 45.74 43.33 -4.32
CA LYS A 181 46.92 44.19 -4.24
C LYS A 181 48.16 43.31 -4.38
N THR A 182 48.89 43.56 -5.44
CA THR A 182 50.29 43.10 -5.62
C THR A 182 51.22 43.98 -4.81
N GLU A 183 52.01 43.40 -3.91
CA GLU A 183 53.31 43.83 -3.50
C GLU A 183 54.33 42.74 -3.82
#